data_e0151edf972d70ea5695a310f09e2ee1
#
_entry.id   e0151edf972d70ea5695a310f09e2ee1
#
_cell.length_a   1.000
_cell.length_b   1.000
_cell.length_c   1.000
_cell.angle_alpha   90.00
_cell.angle_beta   90.00
_cell.angle_gamma   90.00
#
_symmetry.space_group_name_H-M   'P 1'
#
loop_
_entity.id
_entity.type
_entity.pdbx_description
1 polymer ?
#
loop_
_entity_poly.entity_id
_entity_poly.type
_entity_poly.pdbx_seq_one_letter_code
_entity_poly.pdbx_strand_id
1 'polypeptide(L)'
;MQQNYNKKTTPTAHRTLAGTLLTLLYRVYVLFVFLPLFLVSSVITATVTAIGCRLGNGHFWGYHPGRLWGQFVIRALLLPVRVEGREHLRPNQSYVFVSNHQGSFDIFLIYGFLGRNFKWMMKKSIRKIPFVGIACECAHHIFVDKSGASKIKQTYDQARETLREGMSVVVFPEGARTFTGHIGIFRRGAFMLADELQLPVCPITINGSFDVMPRTKDWHFPVRHHLSLTIHEPIAPKGKGAEFEKETMKEAYDSIESGLEEQYKGFVENPDQ
;
A
#
# COMPACT_ATOMS: atom_id res chain seq x y z
N MET A 1 11.88 -30.53 16.48
CA MET A 1 11.31 -29.99 17.73
C MET A 1 10.15 -29.08 17.35
N GLN A 2 8.92 -29.60 17.47
CA GLN A 2 7.71 -28.81 17.23
C GLN A 2 7.49 -27.93 18.47
N GLN A 3 7.77 -26.63 18.34
CA GLN A 3 7.31 -25.68 19.34
C GLN A 3 5.80 -25.45 19.14
N ASN A 4 5.03 -25.93 20.09
CA ASN A 4 3.62 -25.62 20.25
C ASN A 4 3.44 -24.10 20.35
N TYR A 5 2.93 -23.49 19.30
CA TYR A 5 2.46 -22.11 19.31
C TYR A 5 1.22 -22.06 20.21
N ASN A 6 1.45 -21.78 21.49
CA ASN A 6 0.39 -21.46 22.43
C ASN A 6 -0.40 -20.28 21.85
N LYS A 7 -1.60 -20.57 21.34
CA LYS A 7 -2.65 -19.56 21.15
C LYS A 7 -2.76 -18.80 22.48
N LYS A 8 -2.12 -17.65 22.58
CA LYS A 8 -2.50 -16.65 23.59
C LYS A 8 -3.95 -16.28 23.25
N THR A 9 -4.88 -16.99 23.87
CA THR A 9 -6.26 -16.55 23.94
C THR A 9 -6.24 -15.16 24.58
N THR A 10 -6.40 -14.14 23.75
CA THR A 10 -6.78 -12.82 24.22
C THR A 10 -7.95 -13.03 25.20
N PRO A 11 -7.89 -12.45 26.41
CA PRO A 11 -9.01 -12.56 27.33
C PRO A 11 -10.25 -12.10 26.58
N THR A 12 -11.28 -12.94 26.54
CA THR A 12 -12.60 -12.54 26.06
C THR A 12 -13.12 -11.49 27.05
N ALA A 13 -12.75 -10.24 26.78
CA ALA A 13 -13.37 -9.12 27.47
C ALA A 13 -14.86 -9.29 27.27
N HIS A 14 -15.61 -9.48 28.35
CA HIS A 14 -17.06 -9.54 28.33
C HIS A 14 -17.56 -8.28 27.60
N ARG A 15 -17.93 -8.43 26.34
CA ARG A 15 -18.50 -7.33 25.56
C ARG A 15 -19.77 -6.91 26.28
N THR A 16 -19.83 -5.68 26.73
CA THR A 16 -21.06 -5.12 27.29
C THR A 16 -22.16 -5.17 26.22
N LEU A 17 -23.42 -5.30 26.63
CA LEU A 17 -24.56 -5.28 25.71
C LEU A 17 -24.48 -4.06 24.76
N ALA A 18 -24.10 -2.90 25.28
CA ALA A 18 -23.87 -1.69 24.49
C ALA A 18 -22.78 -1.87 23.43
N GLY A 19 -21.65 -2.49 23.75
CA GLY A 19 -20.57 -2.77 22.80
C GLY A 19 -20.98 -3.74 21.70
N THR A 20 -21.81 -4.75 22.03
CA THR A 20 -22.37 -5.68 21.05
C THR A 20 -23.32 -4.97 20.10
N LEU A 21 -24.21 -4.12 20.63
CA LEU A 21 -25.15 -3.32 19.83
C LEU A 21 -24.42 -2.35 18.90
N LEU A 22 -23.42 -1.63 19.39
CA LEU A 22 -22.60 -0.73 18.56
C LEU A 22 -21.88 -1.49 17.43
N THR A 23 -21.36 -2.66 17.69
CA THR A 23 -20.73 -3.52 16.67
C THR A 23 -21.74 -3.94 15.60
N LEU A 24 -22.96 -4.31 16.02
CA LEU A 24 -24.01 -4.69 15.08
C LEU A 24 -24.45 -3.50 14.23
N LEU A 25 -24.66 -2.33 14.83
CA LEU A 25 -25.02 -1.11 14.12
C LEU A 25 -23.92 -0.71 13.12
N TYR A 26 -22.65 -0.82 13.52
CA TYR A 26 -21.52 -0.57 12.61
C TYR A 26 -21.50 -1.54 11.42
N ARG A 27 -21.77 -2.84 11.63
CA ARG A 27 -21.86 -3.83 10.55
C ARG A 27 -23.03 -3.54 9.60
N VAL A 28 -24.18 -3.16 10.13
CA VAL A 28 -25.34 -2.74 9.33
C VAL A 28 -24.98 -1.49 8.50
N TYR A 29 -24.34 -0.50 9.11
CA TYR A 29 -23.82 0.67 8.41
C TYR A 29 -22.86 0.30 7.28
N VAL A 30 -21.88 -0.58 7.56
CA VAL A 30 -20.89 -1.02 6.56
C VAL A 30 -21.59 -1.71 5.38
N LEU A 31 -22.58 -2.56 5.65
CA LEU A 31 -23.25 -3.33 4.60
C LEU A 31 -24.19 -2.45 3.75
N PHE A 32 -25.03 -1.64 4.40
CA PHE A 32 -26.14 -0.96 3.71
C PHE A 32 -25.83 0.49 3.32
N VAL A 33 -24.82 1.11 3.93
CA VAL A 33 -24.43 2.50 3.62
C VAL A 33 -23.06 2.54 2.97
N PHE A 34 -22.03 2.05 3.67
CA PHE A 34 -20.66 2.15 3.16
C PHE A 34 -20.44 1.36 1.87
N LEU A 35 -20.84 0.09 1.81
CA LEU A 35 -20.58 -0.77 0.66
C LEU A 35 -21.21 -0.24 -0.66
N PRO A 36 -22.48 0.18 -0.70
CA PRO A 36 -23.03 0.83 -1.89
C PRO A 36 -22.29 2.13 -2.27
N LEU A 37 -21.97 2.98 -1.29
CA LEU A 37 -21.22 4.20 -1.53
C LEU A 37 -19.80 3.92 -2.05
N PHE A 38 -19.14 2.89 -1.50
CA PHE A 38 -17.82 2.44 -1.95
C PHE A 38 -17.86 1.99 -3.42
N LEU A 39 -18.84 1.18 -3.81
CA LEU A 39 -18.98 0.71 -5.18
C LEU A 39 -19.26 1.88 -6.15
N VAL A 40 -20.20 2.75 -5.83
CA VAL A 40 -20.54 3.91 -6.65
C VAL A 40 -19.35 4.86 -6.78
N SER A 41 -18.71 5.22 -5.65
CA SER A 41 -17.56 6.11 -5.65
C SER A 41 -16.37 5.53 -6.42
N SER A 42 -16.17 4.20 -6.36
CA SER A 42 -15.12 3.52 -7.13
C SER A 42 -15.32 3.64 -8.63
N VAL A 43 -16.56 3.42 -9.10
CA VAL A 43 -16.91 3.57 -10.52
C VAL A 43 -16.75 5.02 -10.97
N ILE A 44 -17.27 5.98 -10.19
CA ILE A 44 -17.12 7.42 -10.48
C ILE A 44 -15.64 7.79 -10.56
N THR A 45 -14.85 7.43 -9.57
CA THR A 45 -13.41 7.73 -9.53
C THR A 45 -12.66 7.14 -10.72
N ALA A 46 -12.93 5.88 -11.05
CA ALA A 46 -12.32 5.22 -12.20
C ALA A 46 -12.71 5.91 -13.53
N THR A 47 -13.97 6.28 -13.70
CA THR A 47 -14.46 6.97 -14.88
C THR A 47 -13.85 8.36 -15.01
N VAL A 48 -13.84 9.15 -13.93
CA VAL A 48 -13.24 10.49 -13.89
C VAL A 48 -11.75 10.43 -14.20
N THR A 49 -11.03 9.45 -13.61
CA THR A 49 -9.61 9.22 -13.90
C THR A 49 -9.40 8.89 -15.38
N ALA A 50 -10.15 7.93 -15.93
CA ALA A 50 -9.99 7.49 -17.32
C ALA A 50 -10.28 8.61 -18.33
N ILE A 51 -11.34 9.37 -18.12
CA ILE A 51 -11.70 10.51 -18.97
C ILE A 51 -10.70 11.66 -18.80
N GLY A 52 -10.40 12.03 -17.55
CA GLY A 52 -9.50 13.13 -17.26
C GLY A 52 -8.08 12.91 -17.78
N CYS A 53 -7.55 11.68 -17.68
CA CYS A 53 -6.25 11.34 -18.24
C CYS A 53 -6.21 11.40 -19.78
N ARG A 54 -7.33 11.14 -20.47
CA ARG A 54 -7.40 11.21 -21.93
C ARG A 54 -7.59 12.64 -22.46
N LEU A 55 -8.31 13.47 -21.73
CA LEU A 55 -8.66 14.82 -22.14
C LEU A 55 -7.77 15.92 -21.56
N GLY A 56 -6.98 15.60 -20.55
CA GLY A 56 -6.19 16.58 -19.80
C GLY A 56 -4.82 16.05 -19.34
N ASN A 57 -4.32 16.63 -18.24
CA ASN A 57 -3.02 16.26 -17.68
C ASN A 57 -3.11 14.89 -16.98
N GLY A 58 -2.46 13.86 -17.55
CA GLY A 58 -2.43 12.50 -17.03
C GLY A 58 -1.77 12.35 -15.65
N HIS A 59 -0.87 13.26 -15.27
CA HIS A 59 -0.28 13.26 -13.92
C HIS A 59 -1.28 13.77 -12.88
N PHE A 60 -2.04 14.81 -13.22
CA PHE A 60 -3.08 15.35 -12.34
C PHE A 60 -4.23 14.36 -12.18
N TRP A 61 -4.85 13.98 -13.29
CA TRP A 61 -6.06 13.11 -13.29
C TRP A 61 -5.75 11.67 -12.90
N GLY A 62 -4.51 11.21 -13.08
CA GLY A 62 -4.06 9.89 -12.63
C GLY A 62 -3.82 9.78 -11.13
N TYR A 63 -3.82 10.91 -10.39
CA TYR A 63 -3.57 10.92 -8.95
C TYR A 63 -4.71 11.51 -8.12
N HIS A 64 -5.19 12.71 -8.47
CA HIS A 64 -6.11 13.46 -7.60
C HIS A 64 -7.46 12.77 -7.35
N PRO A 65 -8.13 12.15 -8.35
CA PRO A 65 -9.36 11.43 -8.09
C PRO A 65 -9.14 10.25 -7.13
N GLY A 66 -8.06 9.47 -7.33
CA GLY A 66 -7.69 8.37 -6.45
C GLY A 66 -7.36 8.83 -5.03
N ARG A 67 -6.70 9.98 -4.87
CA ARG A 67 -6.43 10.59 -3.57
C ARG A 67 -7.72 10.92 -2.83
N LEU A 68 -8.65 11.61 -3.48
CA LEU A 68 -9.94 11.96 -2.87
C LEU A 68 -10.74 10.71 -2.52
N TRP A 69 -10.73 9.71 -3.38
CA TRP A 69 -11.38 8.43 -3.13
C TRP A 69 -10.76 7.69 -1.93
N GLY A 70 -9.44 7.61 -1.83
CA GLY A 70 -8.77 7.02 -0.68
C GLY A 70 -9.14 7.71 0.63
N GLN A 71 -9.17 9.05 0.63
CA GLN A 71 -9.62 9.83 1.80
C GLN A 71 -11.10 9.58 2.13
N PHE A 72 -11.96 9.51 1.11
CA PHE A 72 -13.37 9.23 1.29
C PHE A 72 -13.59 7.85 1.92
N VAL A 73 -12.97 6.80 1.38
CA VAL A 73 -13.10 5.43 1.89
C VAL A 73 -12.74 5.32 3.36
N ILE A 74 -11.59 5.88 3.75
CA ILE A 74 -11.12 5.84 5.14
C ILE A 74 -12.05 6.62 6.07
N ARG A 75 -12.47 7.83 5.67
CA ARG A 75 -13.38 8.66 6.47
C ARG A 75 -14.79 8.06 6.57
N ALA A 76 -15.30 7.49 5.48
CA ALA A 76 -16.61 6.83 5.49
C ALA A 76 -16.65 5.62 6.41
N LEU A 77 -15.54 4.91 6.59
CA LEU A 77 -15.44 3.83 7.59
C LEU A 77 -15.11 4.32 9.00
N LEU A 78 -15.04 5.64 9.21
CA LEU A 78 -14.74 6.27 10.49
C LEU A 78 -13.40 5.81 11.09
N LEU A 79 -12.40 5.54 10.21
CA LEU A 79 -11.08 5.12 10.61
C LEU A 79 -10.21 6.35 10.93
N PRO A 80 -9.73 6.50 12.18
CA PRO A 80 -8.79 7.57 12.54
C PRO A 80 -7.44 7.34 11.83
N VAL A 81 -6.83 8.42 11.33
CA VAL A 81 -5.54 8.36 10.63
C VAL A 81 -4.54 9.29 11.28
N ARG A 82 -3.34 8.79 11.55
CA ARG A 82 -2.16 9.57 11.92
C ARG A 82 -1.12 9.48 10.82
N VAL A 83 -0.53 10.62 10.44
CA VAL A 83 0.55 10.67 9.44
C VAL A 83 1.71 11.45 10.00
N GLU A 84 2.90 10.89 9.90
CA GLU A 84 4.15 11.47 10.41
C GLU A 84 5.24 11.45 9.32
N GLY A 85 6.23 12.33 9.42
CA GLY A 85 7.42 12.32 8.57
C GLY A 85 7.24 12.94 7.18
N ARG A 86 6.16 13.70 6.91
CA ARG A 86 6.02 14.39 5.62
C ARG A 86 7.10 15.42 5.35
N GLU A 87 7.66 15.98 6.39
CA GLU A 87 8.79 16.93 6.39
C GLU A 87 10.06 16.34 5.78
N HIS A 88 10.22 15.02 5.78
CA HIS A 88 11.34 14.32 5.14
C HIS A 88 11.29 14.40 3.61
N LEU A 89 10.13 14.70 3.03
CA LEU A 89 9.93 14.73 1.59
C LEU A 89 10.25 16.10 1.01
N ARG A 90 11.36 16.19 0.28
CA ARG A 90 11.77 17.45 -0.41
C ARG A 90 10.80 17.75 -1.57
N PRO A 91 10.44 19.03 -1.78
CA PRO A 91 9.71 19.45 -2.97
C PRO A 91 10.44 19.04 -4.26
N ASN A 92 9.70 18.65 -5.28
CA ASN A 92 10.21 18.31 -6.62
C ASN A 92 11.23 17.15 -6.67
N GLN A 93 11.39 16.40 -5.59
CA GLN A 93 12.22 15.18 -5.56
C GLN A 93 11.36 13.97 -5.88
N SER A 94 11.83 13.13 -6.80
CA SER A 94 11.27 11.79 -7.07
C SER A 94 11.79 10.78 -6.08
N TYR A 95 10.95 9.83 -5.71
CA TYR A 95 11.26 8.77 -4.75
C TYR A 95 10.79 7.41 -5.25
N VAL A 96 11.52 6.37 -4.88
CA VAL A 96 11.00 5.02 -4.84
C VAL A 96 10.48 4.76 -3.42
N PHE A 97 9.17 4.91 -3.22
CA PHE A 97 8.54 4.60 -1.95
C PHE A 97 8.39 3.10 -1.78
N VAL A 98 8.84 2.58 -0.66
CA VAL A 98 8.69 1.16 -0.29
C VAL A 98 7.95 1.04 1.03
N SER A 99 6.98 0.14 1.11
CA SER A 99 6.16 -0.01 2.32
C SER A 99 5.88 -1.48 2.63
N ASN A 100 5.66 -1.81 3.90
CA ASN A 100 5.05 -3.07 4.31
C ASN A 100 3.61 -3.18 3.78
N HIS A 101 3.11 -4.40 3.61
CA HIS A 101 1.80 -4.65 3.02
C HIS A 101 0.92 -5.52 3.93
N GLN A 102 0.30 -4.88 4.91
CA GLN A 102 -0.51 -5.54 5.94
C GLN A 102 -1.94 -5.87 5.51
N GLY A 103 -2.59 -4.96 4.78
CA GLY A 103 -4.01 -5.11 4.50
C GLY A 103 -4.48 -4.42 3.22
N SER A 104 -5.78 -4.53 2.93
CA SER A 104 -6.39 -3.85 1.78
C SER A 104 -6.44 -2.33 1.95
N PHE A 105 -6.41 -1.85 3.20
CA PHE A 105 -6.49 -0.44 3.53
C PHE A 105 -5.19 0.33 3.32
N ASP A 106 -4.07 -0.37 3.13
CA ASP A 106 -2.78 0.25 2.78
C ASP A 106 -2.88 1.12 1.53
N ILE A 107 -3.64 0.66 0.52
CA ILE A 107 -3.82 1.37 -0.74
C ILE A 107 -4.56 2.70 -0.52
N PHE A 108 -5.66 2.69 0.25
CA PHE A 108 -6.43 3.90 0.55
C PHE A 108 -5.64 4.86 1.42
N LEU A 109 -4.85 4.33 2.36
CA LEU A 109 -4.03 5.13 3.27
C LEU A 109 -2.92 5.85 2.50
N ILE A 110 -2.14 5.14 1.70
CA ILE A 110 -1.08 5.75 0.87
C ILE A 110 -1.69 6.73 -0.14
N TYR A 111 -2.73 6.34 -0.87
CA TYR A 111 -3.34 7.21 -1.89
C TYR A 111 -3.86 8.51 -1.27
N GLY A 112 -4.63 8.37 -0.18
CA GLY A 112 -5.30 9.51 0.45
C GLY A 112 -4.35 10.43 1.24
N PHE A 113 -3.30 9.87 1.84
CA PHE A 113 -2.61 10.55 2.94
C PHE A 113 -1.09 10.71 2.78
N LEU A 114 -0.43 10.07 1.81
CA LEU A 114 1.00 10.27 1.55
C LEU A 114 1.33 11.72 1.19
N GLY A 115 0.43 12.40 0.46
CA GLY A 115 0.61 13.80 0.12
C GLY A 115 1.57 14.05 -1.06
N ARG A 116 1.94 13.03 -1.82
CA ARG A 116 2.78 13.08 -3.01
C ARG A 116 2.10 12.42 -4.20
N ASN A 117 2.31 12.97 -5.39
CA ASN A 117 1.91 12.31 -6.62
C ASN A 117 2.86 11.15 -6.92
N PHE A 118 2.31 10.02 -7.28
CA PHE A 118 3.08 8.81 -7.58
C PHE A 118 2.32 7.87 -8.53
N LYS A 119 3.04 6.90 -9.06
CA LYS A 119 2.47 5.77 -9.79
C LYS A 119 2.60 4.50 -8.97
N TRP A 120 1.59 3.65 -9.02
CA TRP A 120 1.67 2.33 -8.40
C TRP A 120 2.46 1.36 -9.26
N MET A 121 3.29 0.54 -8.63
CA MET A 121 3.77 -0.69 -9.23
C MET A 121 2.90 -1.84 -8.71
N MET A 122 2.09 -2.45 -9.59
CA MET A 122 1.02 -3.37 -9.20
C MET A 122 0.99 -4.64 -10.06
N LYS A 123 0.26 -5.68 -9.60
CA LYS A 123 0.09 -6.95 -10.35
C LYS A 123 -0.69 -6.72 -11.64
N LYS A 124 -0.24 -7.34 -12.74
CA LYS A 124 -0.92 -7.30 -14.06
C LYS A 124 -2.40 -7.72 -13.99
N SER A 125 -2.77 -8.63 -13.07
CA SER A 125 -4.16 -9.09 -12.92
C SER A 125 -5.15 -7.98 -12.58
N ILE A 126 -4.71 -6.84 -12.02
CA ILE A 126 -5.56 -5.68 -11.71
C ILE A 126 -6.18 -5.08 -12.98
N ARG A 127 -5.52 -5.21 -14.13
CA ARG A 127 -6.07 -4.81 -15.44
C ARG A 127 -7.44 -5.44 -15.76
N LYS A 128 -7.72 -6.61 -15.20
CA LYS A 128 -8.96 -7.36 -15.45
C LYS A 128 -10.14 -6.87 -14.63
N ILE A 129 -9.92 -6.01 -13.65
CA ILE A 129 -10.99 -5.46 -12.80
C ILE A 129 -11.74 -4.40 -13.63
N PRO A 130 -13.07 -4.57 -13.86
CA PRO A 130 -13.86 -3.60 -14.61
C PRO A 130 -13.69 -2.18 -14.07
N PHE A 131 -13.67 -1.19 -14.95
CA PHE A 131 -13.43 0.23 -14.69
C PHE A 131 -12.05 0.53 -14.09
N VAL A 132 -11.63 -0.17 -13.02
CA VAL A 132 -10.36 0.04 -12.30
C VAL A 132 -9.18 -0.22 -13.22
N GLY A 133 -9.18 -1.31 -13.98
CA GLY A 133 -8.09 -1.65 -14.90
C GLY A 133 -7.85 -0.55 -15.93
N ILE A 134 -8.93 -0.05 -16.55
CA ILE A 134 -8.87 1.04 -17.52
C ILE A 134 -8.33 2.34 -16.88
N ALA A 135 -8.84 2.68 -15.70
CA ALA A 135 -8.36 3.86 -14.96
C ALA A 135 -6.87 3.77 -14.64
N CYS A 136 -6.40 2.60 -14.17
CA CYS A 136 -4.99 2.37 -13.86
C CYS A 136 -4.10 2.46 -15.11
N GLU A 137 -4.56 1.98 -16.27
CA GLU A 137 -3.84 2.14 -17.55
C GLU A 137 -3.75 3.59 -17.97
N CYS A 138 -4.87 4.31 -17.96
CA CYS A 138 -4.92 5.71 -18.32
C CYS A 138 -4.12 6.60 -17.37
N ALA A 139 -4.00 6.20 -16.09
CA ALA A 139 -3.16 6.84 -15.10
C ALA A 139 -1.67 6.49 -15.21
N HIS A 140 -1.28 5.68 -16.21
CA HIS A 140 0.10 5.22 -16.42
C HIS A 140 0.71 4.51 -15.20
N HIS A 141 -0.11 3.73 -14.45
CA HIS A 141 0.41 2.85 -13.42
C HIS A 141 1.20 1.69 -14.03
N ILE A 142 2.19 1.19 -13.31
CA ILE A 142 3.14 0.19 -13.79
C ILE A 142 2.63 -1.20 -13.43
N PHE A 143 2.31 -2.00 -14.45
CA PHE A 143 1.82 -3.35 -14.27
C PHE A 143 2.95 -4.38 -14.36
N VAL A 144 3.24 -5.03 -13.23
CA VAL A 144 4.28 -6.07 -13.15
C VAL A 144 3.77 -7.35 -13.80
N ASP A 145 4.42 -7.73 -14.88
CA ASP A 145 4.22 -9.01 -15.57
C ASP A 145 5.37 -9.97 -15.28
N LYS A 146 5.08 -11.03 -14.54
CA LYS A 146 6.07 -12.05 -14.15
C LYS A 146 6.08 -13.27 -15.08
N SER A 147 5.41 -13.21 -16.22
CA SER A 147 5.26 -14.37 -17.13
C SER A 147 6.53 -14.72 -17.92
N GLY A 148 7.62 -13.98 -17.74
CA GLY A 148 8.91 -14.25 -18.36
C GLY A 148 9.88 -13.07 -18.26
N ALA A 149 11.17 -13.32 -18.47
CA ALA A 149 12.24 -12.33 -18.32
C ALA A 149 12.03 -11.11 -19.23
N SER A 150 11.57 -11.30 -20.47
CA SER A 150 11.27 -10.21 -21.40
C SER A 150 10.16 -9.29 -20.87
N LYS A 151 9.12 -9.85 -20.24
CA LYS A 151 8.01 -9.09 -19.66
C LYS A 151 8.43 -8.32 -18.41
N ILE A 152 9.28 -8.93 -17.61
CA ILE A 152 9.89 -8.26 -16.47
C ILE A 152 10.70 -7.06 -16.97
N LYS A 153 11.55 -7.24 -17.99
CA LYS A 153 12.32 -6.16 -18.59
C LYS A 153 11.42 -5.01 -19.08
N GLN A 154 10.34 -5.31 -19.81
CA GLN A 154 9.38 -4.30 -20.26
C GLN A 154 8.76 -3.51 -19.09
N THR A 155 8.46 -4.19 -17.97
CA THR A 155 7.95 -3.51 -16.76
C THR A 155 8.96 -2.51 -16.20
N TYR A 156 10.24 -2.89 -16.16
CA TYR A 156 11.30 -1.99 -15.70
C TYR A 156 11.57 -0.85 -16.68
N ASP A 157 11.52 -1.09 -17.97
CA ASP A 157 11.67 -0.05 -19.00
C ASP A 157 10.54 1.01 -18.86
N GLN A 158 9.30 0.58 -18.65
CA GLN A 158 8.18 1.47 -18.38
C GLN A 158 8.37 2.24 -17.06
N ALA A 159 8.85 1.57 -16.01
CA ALA A 159 9.09 2.22 -14.73
C ALA A 159 10.18 3.31 -14.83
N ARG A 160 11.26 3.03 -15.55
CA ARG A 160 12.33 4.00 -15.82
C ARG A 160 11.81 5.25 -16.53
N GLU A 161 11.01 5.06 -17.57
CA GLU A 161 10.44 6.18 -18.32
C GLU A 161 9.58 7.06 -17.43
N THR A 162 8.66 6.42 -16.68
CA THR A 162 7.78 7.10 -15.73
C THR A 162 8.56 7.91 -14.68
N LEU A 163 9.65 7.35 -14.16
CA LEU A 163 10.47 8.01 -13.13
C LEU A 163 11.36 9.13 -13.69
N ARG A 164 11.83 9.00 -14.96
CA ARG A 164 12.56 10.07 -15.63
C ARG A 164 11.73 11.33 -15.87
N GLU A 165 10.42 11.18 -15.97
CA GLU A 165 9.48 12.30 -16.05
C GLU A 165 9.27 13.03 -14.70
N GLY A 166 10.07 12.74 -13.68
CA GLY A 166 9.99 13.38 -12.37
C GLY A 166 8.89 12.81 -11.46
N MET A 167 8.34 11.65 -11.80
CA MET A 167 7.30 10.99 -11.03
C MET A 167 7.90 10.04 -9.99
N SER A 168 7.23 9.91 -8.85
CA SER A 168 7.56 8.89 -7.84
C SER A 168 6.82 7.58 -8.13
N VAL A 169 7.31 6.47 -7.58
CA VAL A 169 6.64 5.17 -7.61
C VAL A 169 6.44 4.64 -6.19
N VAL A 170 5.32 3.95 -5.96
CA VAL A 170 5.06 3.22 -4.72
C VAL A 170 5.07 1.73 -5.01
N VAL A 171 5.82 0.99 -4.20
CA VAL A 171 6.00 -0.45 -4.32
C VAL A 171 5.81 -1.11 -2.96
N PHE A 172 5.09 -2.23 -2.93
CA PHE A 172 5.12 -3.16 -1.81
C PHE A 172 6.15 -4.26 -2.13
N PRO A 173 7.37 -4.20 -1.58
CA PRO A 173 8.46 -5.10 -1.98
C PRO A 173 8.21 -6.56 -1.58
N GLU A 174 7.33 -6.83 -0.64
CA GLU A 174 6.85 -8.17 -0.29
C GLU A 174 6.12 -8.85 -1.47
N GLY A 175 5.51 -8.06 -2.34
CA GLY A 175 4.79 -8.53 -3.53
C GLY A 175 3.40 -9.11 -3.28
N ALA A 176 2.99 -9.27 -2.02
CA ALA A 176 1.65 -9.65 -1.59
C ALA A 176 1.41 -9.19 -0.15
N ARG A 177 0.13 -9.07 0.25
CA ARG A 177 -0.25 -8.81 1.64
C ARG A 177 0.16 -9.98 2.53
N THR A 178 0.60 -9.67 3.75
CA THR A 178 0.86 -10.68 4.78
C THR A 178 -0.41 -11.37 5.26
N PHE A 179 -0.28 -12.60 5.77
CA PHE A 179 -1.35 -13.33 6.48
C PHE A 179 -1.20 -13.23 8.01
N THR A 180 -0.08 -12.71 8.49
CA THR A 180 0.27 -12.68 9.90
C THR A 180 0.30 -11.29 10.51
N GLY A 181 0.28 -10.24 9.68
CA GLY A 181 0.51 -8.85 10.08
C GLY A 181 2.00 -8.47 10.14
N HIS A 182 2.89 -9.45 10.23
CA HIS A 182 4.34 -9.23 10.25
C HIS A 182 4.86 -8.89 8.85
N ILE A 183 5.99 -8.17 8.81
CA ILE A 183 6.67 -7.81 7.57
C ILE A 183 7.29 -9.07 6.93
N GLY A 184 7.07 -9.23 5.62
CA GLY A 184 7.61 -10.35 4.85
C GLY A 184 8.97 -10.02 4.21
N ILE A 185 9.51 -11.01 3.48
CA ILE A 185 10.79 -10.86 2.77
C ILE A 185 10.64 -9.88 1.62
N PHE A 186 11.57 -8.93 1.52
CA PHE A 186 11.60 -7.97 0.43
C PHE A 186 12.21 -8.56 -0.84
N ARG A 187 11.60 -8.24 -1.97
CA ARG A 187 12.09 -8.55 -3.31
C ARG A 187 12.91 -7.38 -3.85
N ARG A 188 14.01 -7.69 -4.54
CA ARG A 188 15.00 -6.71 -5.02
C ARG A 188 14.47 -5.67 -6.01
N GLY A 189 13.33 -5.93 -6.66
CA GLY A 189 12.89 -5.16 -7.81
C GLY A 189 12.80 -3.65 -7.64
N ALA A 190 12.26 -3.17 -6.52
CA ALA A 190 12.18 -1.73 -6.24
C ALA A 190 13.57 -1.10 -6.03
N PHE A 191 14.46 -1.84 -5.38
CA PHE A 191 15.82 -1.40 -5.06
C PHE A 191 16.72 -1.37 -6.29
N MET A 192 16.61 -2.37 -7.18
CA MET A 192 17.27 -2.35 -8.49
C MET A 192 16.87 -1.12 -9.31
N LEU A 193 15.58 -0.77 -9.32
CA LEU A 193 15.10 0.41 -10.03
C LEU A 193 15.65 1.70 -9.42
N ALA A 194 15.68 1.80 -8.10
CA ALA A 194 16.25 2.95 -7.39
C ALA A 194 17.75 3.09 -7.66
N ASP A 195 18.50 1.99 -7.59
CA ASP A 195 19.94 1.95 -7.86
C ASP A 195 20.25 2.37 -9.30
N GLU A 196 19.53 1.83 -10.27
CA GLU A 196 19.76 2.14 -11.68
C GLU A 196 19.51 3.61 -12.00
N LEU A 197 18.45 4.20 -11.45
CA LEU A 197 18.07 5.59 -11.68
C LEU A 197 18.70 6.58 -10.68
N GLN A 198 19.46 6.07 -9.71
CA GLN A 198 20.06 6.84 -8.63
C GLN A 198 19.03 7.73 -7.90
N LEU A 199 17.87 7.13 -7.62
CA LEU A 199 16.79 7.76 -6.88
C LEU A 199 16.82 7.35 -5.41
N PRO A 200 16.46 8.24 -4.49
CA PRO A 200 16.35 7.90 -3.09
C PRO A 200 15.17 6.92 -2.87
N VAL A 201 15.42 5.93 -2.01
CA VAL A 201 14.39 5.03 -1.50
C VAL A 201 13.79 5.66 -0.24
N CYS A 202 12.48 5.81 -0.20
CA CYS A 202 11.79 6.35 0.96
C CYS A 202 10.94 5.25 1.62
N PRO A 203 11.37 4.74 2.80
CA PRO A 203 10.63 3.73 3.53
C PRO A 203 9.35 4.33 4.15
N ILE A 204 8.27 3.55 4.14
CA ILE A 204 7.00 3.93 4.75
C ILE A 204 6.51 2.77 5.62
N THR A 205 6.24 3.04 6.88
CA THR A 205 5.57 2.07 7.75
C THR A 205 4.07 2.33 7.81
N ILE A 206 3.30 1.28 7.60
CA ILE A 206 1.85 1.26 7.79
C ILE A 206 1.52 0.38 8.98
N ASN A 207 0.69 0.90 9.91
CA ASN A 207 0.13 0.13 11.01
C ASN A 207 -1.40 0.19 11.01
N GLY A 208 -2.02 -0.82 11.61
CA GLY A 208 -3.45 -0.92 11.86
C GLY A 208 -4.27 -1.46 10.67
N SER A 209 -3.72 -1.52 9.47
CA SER A 209 -4.43 -2.01 8.30
C SER A 209 -4.78 -3.50 8.40
N PHE A 210 -3.91 -4.29 9.03
CA PHE A 210 -4.17 -5.69 9.34
C PHE A 210 -5.35 -5.84 10.32
N ASP A 211 -5.40 -5.01 11.35
CA ASP A 211 -6.45 -5.02 12.36
C ASP A 211 -7.80 -4.54 11.80
N VAL A 212 -7.78 -3.61 10.84
CA VAL A 212 -9.01 -3.19 10.14
C VAL A 212 -9.60 -4.32 9.31
N MET A 213 -8.77 -5.00 8.52
CA MET A 213 -9.22 -6.06 7.62
C MET A 213 -8.05 -6.98 7.25
N PRO A 214 -7.79 -8.03 8.04
CA PRO A 214 -6.70 -8.98 7.79
C PRO A 214 -6.92 -9.72 6.47
N ARG A 215 -5.82 -10.18 5.87
CA ARG A 215 -5.88 -11.14 4.77
C ARG A 215 -6.12 -12.53 5.35
N THR A 216 -7.32 -13.02 5.18
CA THR A 216 -7.71 -14.38 5.61
C THR A 216 -8.42 -15.11 4.47
N LYS A 217 -8.66 -16.43 4.62
CA LYS A 217 -9.48 -17.22 3.69
C LYS A 217 -10.97 -16.93 3.86
N ASP A 218 -11.35 -16.52 5.07
CA ASP A 218 -12.74 -16.22 5.42
C ASP A 218 -13.06 -14.75 5.13
N TRP A 219 -14.34 -14.48 4.89
CA TRP A 219 -14.81 -13.11 4.72
C TRP A 219 -14.96 -12.40 6.07
N HIS A 220 -14.41 -11.19 6.18
CA HIS A 220 -14.49 -10.38 7.38
C HIS A 220 -15.06 -9.00 7.09
N PHE A 221 -15.86 -8.48 8.03
CA PHE A 221 -16.21 -7.07 8.04
C PHE A 221 -15.02 -6.23 8.49
N PRO A 222 -14.81 -5.05 7.88
CA PRO A 222 -13.83 -4.13 8.41
C PRO A 222 -14.18 -3.75 9.86
N VAL A 223 -13.16 -3.71 10.69
CA VAL A 223 -13.28 -3.31 12.09
C VAL A 223 -12.74 -1.89 12.23
N ARG A 224 -13.40 -1.05 13.03
CA ARG A 224 -12.90 0.29 13.31
C ARG A 224 -11.62 0.19 14.13
N HIS A 225 -10.51 0.57 13.51
CA HIS A 225 -9.19 0.62 14.14
C HIS A 225 -8.43 1.87 13.71
N HIS A 226 -7.43 2.28 14.48
CA HIS A 226 -6.55 3.40 14.13
C HIS A 226 -5.60 2.98 13.01
N LEU A 227 -5.38 3.87 12.05
CA LEU A 227 -4.41 3.70 10.99
C LEU A 227 -3.26 4.70 11.18
N SER A 228 -2.02 4.26 10.98
CA SER A 228 -0.90 5.19 10.92
C SER A 228 -0.05 4.97 9.67
N LEU A 229 0.52 6.07 9.17
CA LEU A 229 1.44 6.11 8.06
C LEU A 229 2.64 6.95 8.48
N THR A 230 3.78 6.28 8.67
CA THR A 230 5.05 6.92 9.04
C THR A 230 5.98 6.94 7.84
N ILE A 231 6.37 8.12 7.41
CA ILE A 231 7.32 8.34 6.32
C ILE A 231 8.69 8.52 6.97
N HIS A 232 9.60 7.57 6.73
CA HIS A 232 10.94 7.63 7.27
C HIS A 232 11.85 8.55 6.44
N GLU A 233 13.04 8.86 6.97
CA GLU A 233 14.08 9.57 6.22
C GLU A 233 14.40 8.80 4.93
N PRO A 234 14.42 9.50 3.77
CA PRO A 234 14.81 8.87 2.52
C PRO A 234 16.27 8.45 2.52
N ILE A 235 16.51 7.22 2.11
CA ILE A 235 17.83 6.64 1.95
C ILE A 235 18.39 7.14 0.61
N ALA A 236 19.43 7.97 0.67
CA ALA A 236 20.09 8.48 -0.54
C ALA A 236 20.87 7.36 -1.25
N PRO A 237 21.02 7.43 -2.59
CA PRO A 237 21.91 6.52 -3.31
C PRO A 237 23.34 6.59 -2.78
N LYS A 238 23.92 5.44 -2.47
CA LYS A 238 25.30 5.32 -1.92
C LYS A 238 26.31 4.91 -2.97
N GLY A 239 25.86 4.39 -4.11
CA GLY A 239 26.65 3.86 -5.20
C GLY A 239 25.78 3.11 -6.19
N LYS A 240 26.39 2.28 -7.05
CA LYS A 240 25.69 1.43 -8.04
C LYS A 240 26.10 -0.02 -7.91
N GLY A 241 25.12 -0.91 -8.04
CA GLY A 241 25.33 -2.35 -8.14
C GLY A 241 24.75 -3.14 -6.97
N ALA A 242 24.86 -4.46 -7.08
CA ALA A 242 24.15 -5.41 -6.22
C ALA A 242 24.46 -5.29 -4.72
N GLU A 243 25.62 -4.78 -4.36
CA GLU A 243 26.00 -4.57 -2.96
C GLU A 243 25.19 -3.41 -2.36
N PHE A 244 25.17 -2.27 -3.04
CA PHE A 244 24.40 -1.10 -2.62
C PHE A 244 22.89 -1.35 -2.62
N GLU A 245 22.37 -2.13 -3.61
CA GLU A 245 20.98 -2.57 -3.60
C GLU A 245 20.62 -3.36 -2.34
N LYS A 246 21.49 -4.30 -1.92
CA LYS A 246 21.28 -5.11 -0.71
C LYS A 246 21.34 -4.25 0.54
N GLU A 247 22.29 -3.33 0.62
CA GLU A 247 22.43 -2.41 1.74
C GLU A 247 21.19 -1.53 1.88
N THR A 248 20.78 -0.88 0.78
CA THR A 248 19.57 -0.03 0.75
C THR A 248 18.32 -0.82 1.09
N MET A 249 18.20 -2.06 0.60
CA MET A 249 17.07 -2.94 0.92
C MET A 249 17.03 -3.29 2.40
N LYS A 250 18.18 -3.60 3.00
CA LYS A 250 18.28 -3.89 4.44
C LYS A 250 17.93 -2.67 5.28
N GLU A 251 18.48 -1.50 4.96
CA GLU A 251 18.20 -0.24 5.67
C GLU A 251 16.73 0.14 5.58
N ALA A 252 16.11 -0.04 4.42
CA ALA A 252 14.67 0.20 4.24
C ALA A 252 13.82 -0.81 5.03
N TYR A 253 14.22 -2.07 5.08
CA TYR A 253 13.56 -3.09 5.90
C TYR A 253 13.63 -2.73 7.38
N ASP A 254 14.82 -2.44 7.89
CA ASP A 254 15.07 -2.09 9.29
C ASP A 254 14.29 -0.81 9.68
N SER A 255 14.23 0.18 8.79
CA SER A 255 13.45 1.41 9.01
C SER A 255 11.96 1.11 9.13
N ILE A 256 11.41 0.32 8.22
CA ILE A 256 9.99 -0.05 8.24
C ILE A 256 9.67 -0.88 9.47
N GLU A 257 10.50 -1.87 9.80
CA GLU A 257 10.31 -2.72 10.98
C GLU A 257 10.34 -1.90 12.28
N SER A 258 11.24 -0.92 12.37
CA SER A 258 11.35 -0.05 13.55
C SER A 258 10.06 0.71 13.85
N GLY A 259 9.31 1.08 12.81
CA GLY A 259 8.04 1.81 12.92
C GLY A 259 6.82 0.91 13.14
N LEU A 260 6.95 -0.42 13.08
CA LEU A 260 5.84 -1.34 13.32
C LEU A 260 5.44 -1.35 14.81
N GLU A 261 4.15 -1.61 15.05
CA GLU A 261 3.68 -1.95 16.39
C GLU A 261 4.38 -3.21 16.92
N GLU A 262 4.70 -3.25 18.22
CA GLU A 262 5.49 -4.31 18.84
C GLU A 262 4.96 -5.73 18.54
N GLN A 263 3.65 -5.88 18.44
CA GLN A 263 2.99 -7.16 18.14
C GLN A 263 3.28 -7.66 16.72
N TYR A 264 3.72 -6.80 15.80
CA TYR A 264 3.99 -7.12 14.39
C TYR A 264 5.49 -7.05 14.03
N LYS A 265 6.36 -6.77 14.99
CA LYS A 265 7.82 -6.83 14.83
C LYS A 265 8.31 -8.27 14.73
N GLY A 266 9.44 -8.43 14.09
CA GLY A 266 10.05 -9.72 13.85
C GLY A 266 9.46 -10.48 12.66
N PHE A 267 10.27 -11.36 12.09
CA PHE A 267 9.88 -12.19 10.96
C PHE A 267 9.01 -13.37 11.42
N VAL A 268 7.88 -13.54 10.80
CA VAL A 268 7.03 -14.74 10.92
C VAL A 268 6.82 -15.32 9.54
N GLU A 269 7.13 -16.60 9.39
CA GLU A 269 6.94 -17.30 8.11
C GLU A 269 5.48 -17.25 7.69
N ASN A 270 5.26 -16.84 6.46
CA ASN A 270 3.90 -16.67 5.93
C ASN A 270 3.46 -18.02 5.33
N PRO A 271 2.47 -18.72 5.92
CA PRO A 271 2.16 -20.11 5.58
C PRO A 271 1.65 -20.32 4.15
N ASP A 272 1.33 -19.23 3.44
CA ASP A 272 0.72 -19.27 2.09
C ASP A 272 1.50 -18.42 1.04
N GLN A 273 2.79 -18.15 1.26
CA GLN A 273 3.67 -17.48 0.28
C GLN A 273 4.56 -18.43 -0.49
#